data_1f28439c8eb64890837439806b05d3fc
#
_entry.id   1f28439c8eb64890837439806b05d3fc
#
_cell.length_a   1.000
_cell.length_b   1.000
_cell.length_c   1.000
_cell.angle_alpha   90.00
_cell.angle_beta   90.00
_cell.angle_gamma   90.00
#
_symmetry.space_group_name_H-M   'P 1'
#
loop_
_entity.id
_entity.type
_entity.pdbx_description
1 polymer ?
#
loop_
_entity_poly.entity_id
_entity_poly.type
_entity_poly.pdbx_seq_one_letter_code
_entity_poly.pdbx_strand_id
1 'polypeptide(L)'
;MFTPSYERIQLLIQQSRYGQAERELREVLYQSPDEPFVHALLALCLSEQDKLKEALPSAHTAVALAPDSPWCRYILATVLSRQGKLAEAREVILAAIAQAPDDPDYFALLGSLYLQENRWQEALDNAEIGLSLDPEHVVCNNLRSMALIKLGQGDAALAGLASALMQEPDNALTHANRGWTLLEQGQNEAALAAFQEALSLDPNLDWAREGLVEALKARYLIYRLMLKYFFMMGRLRRGHQWLVMIGLLLGVRLLRLVFPAQTQLWVSGAVFGVYMGFVLLTWLADPLFNLVLRFNRYGRLALSPQQTVASNWLGGLLAVGLLASISGAMLTLWPLLGLGVMALAMTIPVSGSFMATDDRSRQFLGLYSAMLALTGGLGLACLALKWSSLALILLIAFALGWVGFSWTANLLPWRKS
;
A
#
# COMPACT_ATOMS: atom_id res chain seq x y z
N MET A 1 -6.50 14.47 -41.82
CA MET A 1 -6.04 13.25 -42.52
C MET A 1 -4.96 12.66 -41.59
N PHE A 2 -5.26 11.57 -40.92
CA PHE A 2 -4.23 10.90 -40.08
C PHE A 2 -3.17 10.34 -41.04
N THR A 3 -1.91 10.72 -40.81
CA THR A 3 -0.78 10.18 -41.56
C THR A 3 -0.53 8.74 -41.11
N PRO A 4 0.08 7.86 -41.93
CA PRO A 4 0.39 6.47 -41.56
C PRO A 4 1.18 6.35 -40.23
N SER A 5 1.87 7.41 -39.80
CA SER A 5 2.58 7.50 -38.54
C SER A 5 1.65 7.50 -37.32
N TYR A 6 0.49 8.15 -37.36
CA TYR A 6 -0.45 8.20 -36.26
C TYR A 6 -1.10 6.85 -35.98
N GLU A 7 -1.53 6.13 -37.01
CA GLU A 7 -2.12 4.80 -36.87
C GLU A 7 -1.13 3.82 -36.21
N ARG A 8 0.13 3.92 -36.62
CA ARG A 8 1.21 3.12 -36.05
C ARG A 8 1.48 3.48 -34.59
N ILE A 9 1.50 4.76 -34.23
CA ILE A 9 1.67 5.23 -32.86
C ILE A 9 0.52 4.71 -31.97
N GLN A 10 -0.72 4.80 -32.43
CA GLN A 10 -1.88 4.28 -31.70
C GLN A 10 -1.77 2.76 -31.50
N LEU A 11 -1.37 2.01 -32.53
CA LEU A 11 -1.15 0.57 -32.43
C LEU A 11 -0.04 0.23 -31.39
N LEU A 12 1.04 0.99 -31.37
CA LEU A 12 2.11 0.80 -30.39
C LEU A 12 1.63 1.06 -28.96
N ILE A 13 0.79 2.07 -28.75
CA ILE A 13 0.18 2.39 -27.45
C ILE A 13 -0.77 1.26 -27.02
N GLN A 14 -1.65 0.80 -27.91
CA GLN A 14 -2.55 -0.33 -27.66
C GLN A 14 -1.79 -1.61 -27.29
N GLN A 15 -0.61 -1.83 -27.87
CA GLN A 15 0.28 -2.94 -27.55
C GLN A 15 1.14 -2.69 -26.30
N SER A 16 0.92 -1.60 -25.56
CA SER A 16 1.74 -1.19 -24.41
C SER A 16 3.24 -1.01 -24.72
N ARG A 17 3.59 -0.78 -26.00
CA ARG A 17 4.96 -0.56 -26.47
C ARG A 17 5.35 0.91 -26.34
N TYR A 18 5.15 1.48 -25.17
CA TYR A 18 5.27 2.92 -24.90
C TYR A 18 6.63 3.52 -25.26
N GLY A 19 7.74 2.79 -25.06
CA GLY A 19 9.07 3.28 -25.41
C GLY A 19 9.31 3.38 -26.91
N GLN A 20 8.57 2.64 -27.74
CA GLN A 20 8.63 2.78 -29.20
C GLN A 20 7.71 3.92 -29.67
N ALA A 21 6.49 4.01 -29.09
CA ALA A 21 5.58 5.12 -29.34
C ALA A 21 6.23 6.46 -28.98
N GLU A 22 6.94 6.56 -27.83
CA GLU A 22 7.69 7.76 -27.43
C GLU A 22 8.67 8.23 -28.51
N ARG A 23 9.45 7.31 -29.08
CA ARG A 23 10.43 7.67 -30.12
C ARG A 23 9.78 8.24 -31.37
N GLU A 24 8.70 7.61 -31.82
CA GLU A 24 7.96 8.09 -33.00
C GLU A 24 7.25 9.42 -32.72
N LEU A 25 6.68 9.59 -31.53
CA LEU A 25 6.07 10.86 -31.11
C LEU A 25 7.09 12.02 -31.06
N ARG A 26 8.29 11.78 -30.56
CA ARG A 26 9.39 12.77 -30.56
C ARG A 26 9.82 13.14 -31.97
N GLU A 27 9.81 12.19 -32.91
CA GLU A 27 10.13 12.45 -34.32
C GLU A 27 9.04 13.33 -34.99
N VAL A 28 7.77 13.05 -34.70
CA VAL A 28 6.67 13.91 -35.15
C VAL A 28 6.78 15.33 -34.59
N LEU A 29 7.09 15.48 -33.27
CA LEU A 29 7.28 16.78 -32.65
C LEU A 29 8.51 17.55 -33.17
N TYR A 30 9.52 16.84 -33.65
CA TYR A 30 10.65 17.49 -34.31
C TYR A 30 10.23 18.17 -35.63
N GLN A 31 9.26 17.59 -36.35
CA GLN A 31 8.73 18.13 -37.59
C GLN A 31 7.62 19.15 -37.36
N SER A 32 6.78 18.91 -36.35
CA SER A 32 5.60 19.72 -36.01
C SER A 32 5.53 19.92 -34.49
N PRO A 33 6.25 20.93 -33.94
CA PRO A 33 6.39 21.10 -32.50
C PRO A 33 5.11 21.59 -31.80
N ASP A 34 4.16 22.16 -32.53
CA ASP A 34 2.95 22.79 -31.97
C ASP A 34 1.70 21.88 -32.08
N GLU A 35 1.90 20.56 -32.11
CA GLU A 35 0.81 19.59 -32.20
C GLU A 35 0.32 19.14 -30.81
N PRO A 36 -0.82 19.67 -30.30
CA PRO A 36 -1.25 19.43 -28.92
C PRO A 36 -1.53 17.95 -28.62
N PHE A 37 -2.15 17.22 -29.57
CA PHE A 37 -2.43 15.80 -29.40
C PHE A 37 -1.16 14.93 -29.31
N VAL A 38 -0.12 15.30 -30.01
CA VAL A 38 1.16 14.59 -29.98
C VAL A 38 1.84 14.80 -28.63
N HIS A 39 1.80 16.03 -28.09
CA HIS A 39 2.28 16.32 -26.75
C HIS A 39 1.51 15.55 -25.68
N ALA A 40 0.19 15.43 -25.80
CA ALA A 40 -0.64 14.66 -24.87
C ALA A 40 -0.34 13.15 -24.97
N LEU A 41 -0.22 12.58 -26.17
CA LEU A 41 0.17 11.18 -26.34
C LEU A 41 1.59 10.90 -25.82
N LEU A 42 2.52 11.85 -26.01
CA LEU A 42 3.86 11.74 -25.44
C LEU A 42 3.81 11.76 -23.90
N ALA A 43 3.01 12.64 -23.32
CA ALA A 43 2.82 12.68 -21.87
C ALA A 43 2.23 11.35 -21.34
N LEU A 44 1.25 10.77 -22.03
CA LEU A 44 0.70 9.46 -21.72
C LEU A 44 1.80 8.37 -21.76
N CYS A 45 2.52 8.27 -22.87
CA CYS A 45 3.58 7.27 -23.03
C CYS A 45 4.70 7.41 -21.98
N LEU A 46 5.08 8.63 -21.64
CA LEU A 46 6.07 8.89 -20.59
C LEU A 46 5.52 8.52 -19.21
N SER A 47 4.25 8.82 -18.96
CA SER A 47 3.58 8.47 -17.71
C SER A 47 3.52 6.94 -17.52
N GLU A 48 3.19 6.19 -18.57
CA GLU A 48 3.16 4.72 -18.52
C GLU A 48 4.55 4.08 -18.32
N GLN A 49 5.62 4.81 -18.68
CA GLN A 49 7.00 4.42 -18.40
C GLN A 49 7.53 4.91 -17.04
N ASP A 50 6.68 5.48 -16.19
CA ASP A 50 7.04 6.10 -14.89
C ASP A 50 8.01 7.30 -15.00
N LYS A 51 8.14 7.89 -16.20
CA LYS A 51 8.93 9.10 -16.47
C LYS A 51 8.14 10.36 -16.15
N LEU A 52 7.57 10.43 -14.95
CA LEU A 52 6.59 11.46 -14.55
C LEU A 52 7.15 12.90 -14.60
N LYS A 53 8.48 13.06 -14.42
CA LYS A 53 9.13 14.38 -14.49
C LYS A 53 9.15 14.95 -15.92
N GLU A 54 9.20 14.09 -16.94
CA GLU A 54 9.16 14.50 -18.35
C GLU A 54 7.70 14.55 -18.87
N ALA A 55 6.82 13.69 -18.34
CA ALA A 55 5.42 13.64 -18.73
C ALA A 55 4.68 14.95 -18.41
N LEU A 56 4.91 15.53 -17.23
CA LEU A 56 4.19 16.72 -16.79
C LEU A 56 4.39 17.95 -17.70
N PRO A 57 5.62 18.36 -18.09
CA PRO A 57 5.82 19.44 -19.04
C PRO A 57 5.12 19.20 -20.37
N SER A 58 5.18 17.98 -20.91
CA SER A 58 4.51 17.63 -22.17
C SER A 58 2.98 17.77 -22.05
N ALA A 59 2.37 17.31 -20.94
CA ALA A 59 0.95 17.47 -20.68
C ALA A 59 0.53 18.94 -20.54
N HIS A 60 1.33 19.76 -19.87
CA HIS A 60 1.09 21.21 -19.80
C HIS A 60 1.17 21.89 -21.16
N THR A 61 2.16 21.52 -22.00
CA THR A 61 2.28 22.05 -23.37
C THR A 61 1.03 21.67 -24.19
N ALA A 62 0.53 20.44 -24.09
CA ALA A 62 -0.69 20.02 -24.77
C ALA A 62 -1.89 20.89 -24.40
N VAL A 63 -2.10 21.17 -23.12
CA VAL A 63 -3.20 22.04 -22.65
C VAL A 63 -2.98 23.50 -23.04
N ALA A 64 -1.73 23.99 -23.05
CA ALA A 64 -1.43 25.35 -23.47
C ALA A 64 -1.72 25.58 -24.97
N LEU A 65 -1.41 24.57 -25.81
CA LEU A 65 -1.66 24.61 -27.25
C LEU A 65 -3.17 24.41 -27.60
N ALA A 66 -3.87 23.59 -26.80
CA ALA A 66 -5.31 23.33 -27.01
C ALA A 66 -6.10 23.49 -25.69
N PRO A 67 -6.31 24.73 -25.22
CA PRO A 67 -6.96 25.00 -23.94
C PRO A 67 -8.43 24.55 -23.89
N ASP A 68 -9.06 24.41 -25.04
CA ASP A 68 -10.45 23.96 -25.17
C ASP A 68 -10.58 22.45 -25.44
N SER A 69 -9.50 21.68 -25.34
CA SER A 69 -9.53 20.24 -25.51
C SER A 69 -9.74 19.53 -24.15
N PRO A 70 -10.91 18.90 -23.91
CA PRO A 70 -11.15 18.13 -22.71
C PRO A 70 -10.19 16.95 -22.59
N TRP A 71 -9.82 16.33 -23.72
CA TRP A 71 -8.89 15.20 -23.75
C TRP A 71 -7.47 15.58 -23.32
N CYS A 72 -6.96 16.74 -23.72
CA CYS A 72 -5.66 17.22 -23.25
C CYS A 72 -5.66 17.46 -21.72
N ARG A 73 -6.77 17.97 -21.18
CA ARG A 73 -6.96 18.10 -19.72
C ARG A 73 -7.04 16.75 -19.02
N TYR A 74 -7.75 15.79 -19.60
CA TYR A 74 -7.81 14.41 -19.06
C TYR A 74 -6.40 13.80 -18.94
N ILE A 75 -5.57 13.92 -19.97
CA ILE A 75 -4.17 13.45 -19.92
C ILE A 75 -3.36 14.19 -18.84
N LEU A 76 -3.51 15.52 -18.74
CA LEU A 76 -2.84 16.28 -17.68
C LEU A 76 -3.28 15.82 -16.28
N ALA A 77 -4.59 15.64 -16.08
CA ALA A 77 -5.13 15.14 -14.81
C ALA A 77 -4.61 13.72 -14.48
N THR A 78 -4.50 12.86 -15.49
CA THR A 78 -3.92 11.50 -15.34
C THR A 78 -2.45 11.58 -14.87
N VAL A 79 -1.62 12.42 -15.50
CA VAL A 79 -0.22 12.60 -15.11
C VAL A 79 -0.10 13.19 -13.69
N LEU A 80 -0.92 14.19 -13.35
CA LEU A 80 -0.97 14.78 -12.00
C LEU A 80 -1.39 13.74 -10.94
N SER A 81 -2.38 12.91 -11.26
CA SER A 81 -2.83 11.81 -10.40
C SER A 81 -1.69 10.84 -10.07
N ARG A 82 -0.93 10.43 -11.09
CA ARG A 82 0.23 9.52 -10.92
C ARG A 82 1.38 10.18 -10.14
N GLN A 83 1.49 11.50 -10.17
CA GLN A 83 2.43 12.24 -9.31
C GLN A 83 1.94 12.40 -7.86
N GLY A 84 0.73 11.96 -7.54
CA GLY A 84 0.11 12.14 -6.22
C GLY A 84 -0.44 13.55 -5.96
N LYS A 85 -0.50 14.40 -6.98
CA LYS A 85 -1.07 15.76 -6.92
C LYS A 85 -2.58 15.74 -7.10
N LEU A 86 -3.28 15.04 -6.17
CA LEU A 86 -4.69 14.70 -6.32
C LEU A 86 -5.60 15.92 -6.41
N ALA A 87 -5.32 16.99 -5.66
CA ALA A 87 -6.13 18.21 -5.68
C ALA A 87 -6.04 18.92 -7.05
N GLU A 88 -4.83 19.07 -7.59
CA GLU A 88 -4.61 19.68 -8.92
C GLU A 88 -5.27 18.82 -10.02
N ALA A 89 -5.09 17.48 -9.95
CA ALA A 89 -5.72 16.54 -10.89
C ALA A 89 -7.24 16.66 -10.90
N ARG A 90 -7.85 16.79 -9.72
CA ARG A 90 -9.30 16.94 -9.58
C ARG A 90 -9.82 18.24 -10.19
N GLU A 91 -9.14 19.35 -9.98
CA GLU A 91 -9.52 20.62 -10.61
C GLU A 91 -9.48 20.55 -12.13
N VAL A 92 -8.41 19.95 -12.68
CA VAL A 92 -8.24 19.82 -14.13
C VAL A 92 -9.27 18.88 -14.74
N ILE A 93 -9.60 17.73 -14.11
CA ILE A 93 -10.59 16.81 -14.67
C ILE A 93 -12.01 17.35 -14.56
N LEU A 94 -12.34 18.09 -13.50
CA LEU A 94 -13.64 18.77 -13.40
C LEU A 94 -13.84 19.79 -14.52
N ALA A 95 -12.79 20.50 -14.92
CA ALA A 95 -12.82 21.40 -16.07
C ALA A 95 -13.00 20.64 -17.41
N ALA A 96 -12.46 19.43 -17.54
CA ALA A 96 -12.70 18.57 -18.70
C ALA A 96 -14.17 18.08 -18.76
N ILE A 97 -14.71 17.60 -17.63
CA ILE A 97 -16.11 17.17 -17.52
C ILE A 97 -17.10 18.31 -17.85
N ALA A 98 -16.79 19.53 -17.39
CA ALA A 98 -17.64 20.70 -17.70
C ALA A 98 -17.74 20.99 -19.19
N GLN A 99 -16.75 20.61 -19.99
CA GLN A 99 -16.73 20.80 -21.45
C GLN A 99 -17.30 19.59 -22.21
N ALA A 100 -17.05 18.37 -21.70
CA ALA A 100 -17.52 17.14 -22.33
C ALA A 100 -18.08 16.20 -21.23
N PRO A 101 -19.34 16.39 -20.81
CA PRO A 101 -19.95 15.61 -19.74
C PRO A 101 -20.35 14.17 -20.15
N ASP A 102 -20.20 13.82 -21.43
CA ASP A 102 -20.69 12.55 -21.98
C ASP A 102 -19.58 11.47 -22.08
N ASP A 103 -18.38 11.75 -21.58
CA ASP A 103 -17.25 10.82 -21.66
C ASP A 103 -17.09 10.06 -20.32
N PRO A 104 -17.32 8.72 -20.29
CA PRO A 104 -17.23 7.93 -19.07
C PRO A 104 -15.81 7.87 -18.49
N ASP A 105 -14.76 8.00 -19.30
CA ASP A 105 -13.36 7.99 -18.85
C ASP A 105 -13.06 9.13 -17.88
N TYR A 106 -13.68 10.28 -18.06
CA TYR A 106 -13.46 11.42 -17.18
C TYR A 106 -14.05 11.19 -15.79
N PHE A 107 -15.22 10.57 -15.72
CA PHE A 107 -15.83 10.16 -14.44
C PHE A 107 -15.05 9.01 -13.79
N ALA A 108 -14.52 8.08 -14.58
CA ALA A 108 -13.64 7.03 -14.08
C ALA A 108 -12.39 7.62 -13.43
N LEU A 109 -11.75 8.61 -14.07
CA LEU A 109 -10.58 9.27 -13.48
C LEU A 109 -10.96 10.05 -12.21
N LEU A 110 -12.04 10.84 -12.23
CA LEU A 110 -12.51 11.59 -11.06
C LEU A 110 -12.85 10.66 -9.89
N GLY A 111 -13.55 9.55 -10.15
CA GLY A 111 -13.86 8.54 -9.14
C GLY A 111 -12.60 7.87 -8.58
N SER A 112 -11.59 7.61 -9.43
CA SER A 112 -10.31 7.05 -8.99
C SER A 112 -9.54 8.02 -8.07
N LEU A 113 -9.60 9.32 -8.32
CA LEU A 113 -9.05 10.35 -7.43
C LEU A 113 -9.75 10.33 -6.07
N TYR A 114 -11.08 10.22 -6.04
CA TYR A 114 -11.83 10.10 -4.79
C TYR A 114 -11.51 8.80 -4.03
N LEU A 115 -11.29 7.67 -4.72
CA LEU A 115 -10.80 6.45 -4.08
C LEU A 115 -9.45 6.67 -3.39
N GLN A 116 -8.51 7.33 -4.05
CA GLN A 116 -7.20 7.63 -3.47
C GLN A 116 -7.29 8.58 -2.26
N GLU A 117 -8.29 9.46 -2.23
CA GLU A 117 -8.58 10.35 -1.09
C GLU A 117 -9.36 9.65 0.04
N ASN A 118 -9.73 8.37 -0.09
CA ASN A 118 -10.63 7.60 0.78
C ASN A 118 -12.05 8.19 0.88
N ARG A 119 -12.53 8.77 -0.18
CA ARG A 119 -13.87 9.34 -0.34
C ARG A 119 -14.73 8.35 -1.13
N TRP A 120 -15.09 7.27 -0.44
CA TRP A 120 -15.68 6.08 -1.06
C TRP A 120 -17.02 6.33 -1.71
N GLN A 121 -17.88 7.17 -1.09
CA GLN A 121 -19.20 7.49 -1.63
C GLN A 121 -19.08 8.31 -2.91
N GLU A 122 -18.26 9.34 -2.91
CA GLU A 122 -18.04 10.18 -4.10
C GLU A 122 -17.38 9.37 -5.24
N ALA A 123 -16.56 8.40 -4.92
CA ALA A 123 -16.01 7.48 -5.90
C ALA A 123 -17.11 6.59 -6.52
N LEU A 124 -18.03 6.09 -5.69
CA LEU A 124 -19.19 5.31 -6.14
C LEU A 124 -20.09 6.14 -7.04
N ASP A 125 -20.47 7.35 -6.60
CA ASP A 125 -21.35 8.23 -7.35
C ASP A 125 -20.79 8.54 -8.74
N ASN A 126 -19.48 8.81 -8.86
CA ASN A 126 -18.85 9.07 -10.16
C ASN A 126 -18.76 7.80 -11.02
N ALA A 127 -18.51 6.64 -10.45
CA ALA A 127 -18.54 5.39 -11.17
C ALA A 127 -19.94 5.09 -11.75
N GLU A 128 -20.99 5.38 -10.97
CA GLU A 128 -22.38 5.20 -11.41
C GLU A 128 -22.79 6.20 -12.51
N ILE A 129 -22.27 7.43 -12.46
CA ILE A 129 -22.45 8.39 -13.58
C ILE A 129 -21.79 7.84 -14.84
N GLY A 130 -20.52 7.41 -14.77
CA GLY A 130 -19.84 6.82 -15.92
C GLY A 130 -20.58 5.60 -16.48
N LEU A 131 -21.13 4.72 -15.62
CA LEU A 131 -21.94 3.57 -16.04
C LEU A 131 -23.32 3.95 -16.61
N SER A 132 -23.85 5.11 -16.26
CA SER A 132 -25.07 5.62 -16.89
C SER A 132 -24.85 6.10 -18.32
N LEU A 133 -23.62 6.52 -18.64
CA LEU A 133 -23.19 6.92 -19.98
C LEU A 133 -22.80 5.68 -20.82
N ASP A 134 -22.05 4.77 -20.25
CA ASP A 134 -21.66 3.50 -20.84
C ASP A 134 -21.79 2.37 -19.80
N PRO A 135 -22.88 1.58 -19.83
CA PRO A 135 -23.10 0.49 -18.89
C PRO A 135 -22.05 -0.63 -18.94
N GLU A 136 -21.32 -0.73 -20.06
CA GLU A 136 -20.28 -1.74 -20.29
C GLU A 136 -18.87 -1.23 -19.95
N HIS A 137 -18.72 0.02 -19.49
CA HIS A 137 -17.45 0.64 -19.22
C HIS A 137 -16.69 -0.09 -18.09
N VAL A 138 -15.66 -0.86 -18.44
CA VAL A 138 -14.94 -1.76 -17.54
C VAL A 138 -14.29 -1.02 -16.39
N VAL A 139 -13.67 0.15 -16.65
CA VAL A 139 -12.99 0.92 -15.59
C VAL A 139 -14.00 1.42 -14.56
N CYS A 140 -15.17 1.92 -14.98
CA CYS A 140 -16.23 2.34 -14.07
C CYS A 140 -16.81 1.17 -13.27
N ASN A 141 -16.99 -0.01 -13.88
CA ASN A 141 -17.43 -1.22 -13.17
C ASN A 141 -16.43 -1.65 -12.10
N ASN A 142 -15.13 -1.64 -12.39
CA ASN A 142 -14.10 -1.93 -11.43
C ASN A 142 -14.06 -0.90 -10.29
N LEU A 143 -14.15 0.38 -10.63
CA LEU A 143 -14.18 1.49 -9.68
C LEU A 143 -15.39 1.39 -8.74
N ARG A 144 -16.59 1.15 -9.29
CA ARG A 144 -17.81 0.90 -8.53
C ARG A 144 -17.63 -0.24 -7.54
N SER A 145 -17.06 -1.35 -7.99
CA SER A 145 -16.82 -2.53 -7.16
C SER A 145 -15.86 -2.22 -6.01
N MET A 146 -14.74 -1.52 -6.30
CA MET A 146 -13.79 -1.10 -5.27
C MET A 146 -14.43 -0.16 -4.24
N ALA A 147 -15.25 0.80 -4.68
CA ALA A 147 -15.96 1.71 -3.78
C ALA A 147 -16.97 0.96 -2.91
N LEU A 148 -17.77 0.05 -3.49
CA LEU A 148 -18.73 -0.78 -2.77
C LEU A 148 -18.06 -1.67 -1.72
N ILE A 149 -16.90 -2.25 -2.02
CA ILE A 149 -16.09 -3.00 -1.05
C ILE A 149 -15.75 -2.11 0.15
N LYS A 150 -15.21 -0.92 -0.10
CA LYS A 150 -14.81 0.02 0.96
C LYS A 150 -16.02 0.51 1.78
N LEU A 151 -17.19 0.59 1.19
CA LEU A 151 -18.46 0.90 1.86
C LEU A 151 -19.07 -0.32 2.59
N GLY A 152 -18.50 -1.51 2.46
CA GLY A 152 -18.99 -2.73 3.10
C GLY A 152 -20.14 -3.41 2.36
N GLN A 153 -20.38 -3.06 1.10
CA GLN A 153 -21.45 -3.60 0.24
C GLN A 153 -20.90 -4.68 -0.71
N GLY A 154 -20.23 -5.68 -0.15
CA GLY A 154 -19.51 -6.70 -0.91
C GLY A 154 -20.40 -7.54 -1.84
N ASP A 155 -21.67 -7.78 -1.48
CA ASP A 155 -22.59 -8.55 -2.35
C ASP A 155 -22.94 -7.80 -3.63
N ALA A 156 -23.17 -6.48 -3.52
CA ALA A 156 -23.40 -5.60 -4.67
C ALA A 156 -22.15 -5.50 -5.56
N ALA A 157 -20.96 -5.48 -4.94
CA ALA A 157 -19.69 -5.51 -5.65
C ALA A 157 -19.53 -6.81 -6.47
N LEU A 158 -19.81 -7.98 -5.86
CA LEU A 158 -19.72 -9.27 -6.57
C LEU A 158 -20.69 -9.35 -7.74
N ALA A 159 -21.90 -8.84 -7.59
CA ALA A 159 -22.89 -8.83 -8.69
C ALA A 159 -22.40 -7.99 -9.89
N GLY A 160 -21.85 -6.79 -9.63
CA GLY A 160 -21.27 -5.95 -10.68
C GLY A 160 -20.05 -6.57 -11.37
N LEU A 161 -19.15 -7.19 -10.58
CA LEU A 161 -17.99 -7.90 -11.13
C LEU A 161 -18.37 -9.13 -11.93
N ALA A 162 -19.43 -9.84 -11.54
CA ALA A 162 -19.96 -10.97 -12.32
C ALA A 162 -20.49 -10.49 -13.68
N SER A 163 -21.18 -9.35 -13.74
CA SER A 163 -21.63 -8.75 -14.99
C SER A 163 -20.44 -8.34 -15.88
N ALA A 164 -19.45 -7.68 -15.32
CA ALA A 164 -18.25 -7.28 -16.05
C ALA A 164 -17.48 -8.50 -16.63
N LEU A 165 -17.40 -9.61 -15.88
CA LEU A 165 -16.76 -10.84 -16.35
C LEU A 165 -17.59 -11.59 -17.41
N MET A 166 -18.89 -11.35 -17.52
CA MET A 166 -19.68 -11.87 -18.65
C MET A 166 -19.34 -11.16 -19.95
N GLN A 167 -18.95 -9.88 -19.88
CA GLN A 167 -18.56 -9.06 -21.03
C GLN A 167 -17.08 -9.29 -21.39
N GLU A 168 -16.20 -9.23 -20.40
CA GLU A 168 -14.77 -9.45 -20.56
C GLU A 168 -14.28 -10.58 -19.64
N PRO A 169 -14.43 -11.85 -20.04
CA PRO A 169 -14.03 -12.99 -19.20
C PRO A 169 -12.53 -13.02 -18.88
N ASP A 170 -11.71 -12.46 -19.77
CA ASP A 170 -10.24 -12.47 -19.68
C ASP A 170 -9.68 -11.18 -19.02
N ASN A 171 -10.50 -10.40 -18.32
CA ASN A 171 -10.05 -9.20 -17.65
C ASN A 171 -9.39 -9.53 -16.30
N ALA A 172 -8.06 -9.52 -16.27
CA ALA A 172 -7.26 -9.85 -15.09
C ALA A 172 -7.58 -8.96 -13.88
N LEU A 173 -7.81 -7.65 -14.09
CA LEU A 173 -8.12 -6.72 -13.01
C LEU A 173 -9.48 -7.02 -12.38
N THR A 174 -10.47 -7.38 -13.19
CA THR A 174 -11.81 -7.74 -12.71
C THR A 174 -11.77 -9.02 -11.86
N HIS A 175 -11.00 -10.02 -12.28
CA HIS A 175 -10.74 -11.23 -11.46
C HIS A 175 -10.03 -10.88 -10.15
N ALA A 176 -9.04 -10.01 -10.17
CA ALA A 176 -8.34 -9.56 -8.96
C ALA A 176 -9.29 -8.84 -7.98
N ASN A 177 -10.13 -7.92 -8.48
CA ASN A 177 -11.13 -7.22 -7.66
C ASN A 177 -12.16 -8.19 -7.06
N ARG A 178 -12.58 -9.21 -7.83
CA ARG A 178 -13.41 -10.31 -7.31
C ARG A 178 -12.70 -11.05 -6.18
N GLY A 179 -11.40 -11.34 -6.34
CA GLY A 179 -10.59 -11.97 -5.31
C GLY A 179 -10.55 -11.16 -4.01
N TRP A 180 -10.32 -9.86 -4.08
CA TRP A 180 -10.32 -8.97 -2.93
C TRP A 180 -11.69 -8.91 -2.25
N THR A 181 -12.78 -8.84 -3.03
CA THR A 181 -14.15 -8.84 -2.49
C THR A 181 -14.43 -10.12 -1.70
N LEU A 182 -14.09 -11.27 -2.28
CA LEU A 182 -14.25 -12.57 -1.64
C LEU A 182 -13.40 -12.69 -0.37
N LEU A 183 -12.18 -12.16 -0.40
CA LEU A 183 -11.28 -12.15 0.77
C LEU A 183 -11.85 -11.32 1.91
N GLU A 184 -12.41 -10.13 1.63
CA GLU A 184 -13.11 -9.31 2.65
C GLU A 184 -14.32 -10.01 3.25
N GLN A 185 -15.05 -10.79 2.46
CA GLN A 185 -16.16 -11.62 2.93
C GLN A 185 -15.69 -12.87 3.70
N GLY A 186 -14.38 -13.13 3.74
CA GLY A 186 -13.79 -14.30 4.39
C GLY A 186 -13.89 -15.59 3.59
N GLN A 187 -14.23 -15.51 2.31
CA GLN A 187 -14.30 -16.65 1.37
C GLN A 187 -12.90 -16.92 0.78
N ASN A 188 -11.95 -17.33 1.64
CA ASN A 188 -10.52 -17.37 1.31
C ASN A 188 -10.18 -18.30 0.14
N GLU A 189 -10.87 -19.45 0.00
CA GLU A 189 -10.58 -20.40 -1.09
C GLU A 189 -11.06 -19.88 -2.45
N ALA A 190 -12.24 -19.27 -2.49
CA ALA A 190 -12.76 -18.61 -3.69
C ALA A 190 -11.92 -17.39 -4.08
N ALA A 191 -11.42 -16.63 -3.09
CA ALA A 191 -10.50 -15.52 -3.32
C ALA A 191 -9.18 -16.00 -3.95
N LEU A 192 -8.60 -17.10 -3.42
CA LEU A 192 -7.38 -17.70 -3.99
C LEU A 192 -7.58 -18.10 -5.46
N ALA A 193 -8.69 -18.74 -5.79
CA ALA A 193 -9.00 -19.13 -7.15
C ALA A 193 -9.11 -17.90 -8.09
N ALA A 194 -9.79 -16.85 -7.63
CA ALA A 194 -9.93 -15.61 -8.40
C ALA A 194 -8.57 -14.91 -8.63
N PHE A 195 -7.67 -14.85 -7.63
CA PHE A 195 -6.34 -14.29 -7.81
C PHE A 195 -5.43 -15.14 -8.72
N GLN A 196 -5.58 -16.47 -8.65
CA GLN A 196 -4.86 -17.36 -9.56
C GLN A 196 -5.29 -17.16 -11.01
N GLU A 197 -6.59 -17.01 -11.26
CA GLU A 197 -7.13 -16.66 -12.59
C GLU A 197 -6.58 -15.34 -13.08
N ALA A 198 -6.64 -14.28 -12.25
CA ALA A 198 -6.07 -12.97 -12.58
C ALA A 198 -4.59 -13.06 -12.98
N LEU A 199 -3.78 -13.84 -12.24
CA LEU A 199 -2.35 -14.01 -12.51
C LEU A 199 -2.06 -14.95 -13.68
N SER A 200 -2.99 -15.81 -14.07
CA SER A 200 -2.88 -16.61 -15.30
C SER A 200 -3.05 -15.73 -16.54
N LEU A 201 -3.93 -14.72 -16.46
CA LEU A 201 -4.20 -13.75 -17.50
C LEU A 201 -3.12 -12.67 -17.59
N ASP A 202 -2.73 -12.10 -16.44
CA ASP A 202 -1.61 -11.14 -16.33
C ASP A 202 -0.68 -11.51 -15.17
N PRO A 203 0.45 -12.18 -15.43
CA PRO A 203 1.43 -12.54 -14.41
C PRO A 203 2.10 -11.35 -13.72
N ASN A 204 2.05 -10.14 -14.31
CA ASN A 204 2.66 -8.93 -13.78
C ASN A 204 1.69 -8.07 -12.96
N LEU A 205 0.44 -8.47 -12.82
CA LEU A 205 -0.56 -7.72 -12.05
C LEU A 205 -0.24 -7.79 -10.54
N ASP A 206 0.48 -6.77 -10.04
CA ASP A 206 0.89 -6.69 -8.63
C ASP A 206 -0.30 -6.73 -7.68
N TRP A 207 -1.43 -6.11 -8.05
CA TRP A 207 -2.67 -6.13 -7.27
C TRP A 207 -3.20 -7.54 -7.00
N ALA A 208 -3.15 -8.42 -8.01
CA ALA A 208 -3.53 -9.84 -7.86
C ALA A 208 -2.48 -10.62 -7.06
N ARG A 209 -1.19 -10.32 -7.25
CA ARG A 209 -0.11 -10.98 -6.51
C ARG A 209 -0.17 -10.65 -5.01
N GLU A 210 -0.41 -9.38 -4.67
CA GLU A 210 -0.62 -8.97 -3.28
C GLU A 210 -1.83 -9.67 -2.67
N GLY A 211 -2.96 -9.70 -3.38
CA GLY A 211 -4.17 -10.39 -2.95
C GLY A 211 -3.97 -11.89 -2.74
N LEU A 212 -3.23 -12.55 -3.62
CA LEU A 212 -2.89 -13.97 -3.48
C LEU A 212 -2.10 -14.23 -2.19
N VAL A 213 -1.09 -13.39 -1.90
CA VAL A 213 -0.29 -13.49 -0.67
C VAL A 213 -1.17 -13.29 0.56
N GLU A 214 -2.06 -12.29 0.55
CA GLU A 214 -2.99 -12.02 1.65
C GLU A 214 -3.97 -13.18 1.87
N ALA A 215 -4.52 -13.74 0.80
CA ALA A 215 -5.42 -14.90 0.87
C ALA A 215 -4.70 -16.16 1.40
N LEU A 216 -3.43 -16.38 1.04
CA LEU A 216 -2.61 -17.45 1.59
C LEU A 216 -2.35 -17.29 3.09
N LYS A 217 -2.06 -16.07 3.55
CA LYS A 217 -1.89 -15.75 4.98
C LYS A 217 -3.20 -15.88 5.75
N ALA A 218 -4.34 -15.55 5.13
CA ALA A 218 -5.67 -15.64 5.74
C ALA A 218 -6.11 -17.08 6.10
N ARG A 219 -5.37 -18.11 5.67
CA ARG A 219 -5.54 -19.49 6.17
C ARG A 219 -5.22 -19.60 7.67
N TYR A 220 -4.34 -18.77 8.20
CA TYR A 220 -3.99 -18.75 9.62
C TYR A 220 -5.00 -17.89 10.40
N LEU A 221 -5.60 -18.49 11.46
CA LEU A 221 -6.67 -17.83 12.23
C LEU A 221 -6.25 -16.44 12.75
N ILE A 222 -5.06 -16.33 13.30
CA ILE A 222 -4.54 -15.08 13.87
C ILE A 222 -4.43 -14.00 12.77
N TYR A 223 -3.90 -14.36 11.60
CA TYR A 223 -3.80 -13.43 10.48
C TYR A 223 -5.17 -13.02 9.94
N ARG A 224 -6.11 -13.96 9.85
CA ARG A 224 -7.49 -13.71 9.43
C ARG A 224 -8.20 -12.70 10.34
N LEU A 225 -8.01 -12.81 11.65
CA LEU A 225 -8.56 -11.84 12.60
C LEU A 225 -7.93 -10.45 12.43
N MET A 226 -6.61 -10.39 12.21
CA MET A 226 -5.92 -9.15 11.89
C MET A 226 -6.38 -8.54 10.57
N LEU A 227 -6.50 -9.34 9.53
CA LEU A 227 -6.96 -8.89 8.21
C LEU A 227 -8.37 -8.28 8.31
N LYS A 228 -9.29 -8.93 9.05
CA LYS A 228 -10.61 -8.38 9.34
C LYS A 228 -10.55 -7.03 10.07
N TYR A 229 -9.64 -6.92 11.04
CA TYR A 229 -9.40 -5.65 11.72
C TYR A 229 -8.90 -4.57 10.75
N PHE A 230 -7.92 -4.88 9.88
CA PHE A 230 -7.41 -3.92 8.90
C PHE A 230 -8.46 -3.50 7.89
N PHE A 231 -9.29 -4.42 7.38
CA PHE A 231 -10.40 -4.08 6.50
C PHE A 231 -11.42 -3.17 7.22
N MET A 232 -11.78 -3.48 8.46
CA MET A 232 -12.66 -2.63 9.27
C MET A 232 -12.06 -1.22 9.46
N MET A 233 -10.78 -1.13 9.82
CA MET A 233 -10.10 0.16 9.99
C MET A 233 -9.96 0.93 8.68
N GLY A 234 -9.74 0.25 7.56
CA GLY A 234 -9.67 0.85 6.23
C GLY A 234 -10.97 1.49 5.76
N ARG A 235 -12.13 1.00 6.25
CA ARG A 235 -13.45 1.58 5.98
C ARG A 235 -13.70 2.89 6.74
N LEU A 236 -12.98 3.13 7.84
CA LEU A 236 -13.15 4.32 8.67
C LEU A 236 -12.39 5.51 8.08
N ARG A 237 -13.01 6.69 8.08
CA ARG A 237 -12.32 7.95 7.78
C ARG A 237 -11.15 8.15 8.76
N ARG A 238 -10.05 8.75 8.32
CA ARG A 238 -8.83 8.96 9.14
C ARG A 238 -9.11 9.53 10.53
N GLY A 239 -10.07 10.45 10.65
CA GLY A 239 -10.46 11.04 11.94
C GLY A 239 -11.14 10.04 12.89
N HIS A 240 -11.88 9.06 12.38
CA HIS A 240 -12.57 8.05 13.22
C HIS A 240 -11.63 6.93 13.68
N GLN A 241 -10.52 6.69 12.98
CA GLN A 241 -9.49 5.73 13.42
C GLN A 241 -8.91 6.11 14.79
N TRP A 242 -8.71 7.41 15.05
CA TRP A 242 -8.26 7.91 16.34
C TRP A 242 -9.29 7.69 17.45
N LEU A 243 -10.58 7.75 17.16
CA LEU A 243 -11.65 7.47 18.14
C LEU A 243 -11.62 6.02 18.62
N VAL A 244 -11.29 5.07 17.72
CA VAL A 244 -11.13 3.65 18.10
C VAL A 244 -9.95 3.49 19.06
N MET A 245 -8.82 4.15 18.77
CA MET A 245 -7.63 4.14 19.63
C MET A 245 -7.92 4.76 21.02
N ILE A 246 -8.60 5.91 21.04
CA ILE A 246 -9.00 6.59 22.29
C ILE A 246 -10.02 5.72 23.06
N GLY A 247 -10.99 5.14 22.37
CA GLY A 247 -11.98 4.24 22.95
C GLY A 247 -11.34 3.02 23.63
N LEU A 248 -10.32 2.43 23.01
CA LEU A 248 -9.56 1.33 23.60
C LEU A 248 -8.81 1.78 24.88
N LEU A 249 -8.14 2.93 24.85
CA LEU A 249 -7.44 3.49 26.01
C LEU A 249 -8.40 3.81 27.16
N LEU A 250 -9.56 4.41 26.86
CA LEU A 250 -10.60 4.68 27.86
C LEU A 250 -11.20 3.39 28.42
N GLY A 251 -11.43 2.38 27.57
CA GLY A 251 -11.90 1.06 27.97
C GLY A 251 -10.96 0.40 28.99
N VAL A 252 -9.65 0.44 28.74
CA VAL A 252 -8.62 -0.05 29.68
C VAL A 252 -8.68 0.71 31.02
N ARG A 253 -8.90 2.02 30.95
CA ARG A 253 -9.00 2.86 32.16
C ARG A 253 -10.28 2.60 32.97
N LEU A 254 -11.40 2.36 32.28
CA LEU A 254 -12.68 1.99 32.91
C LEU A 254 -12.60 0.59 33.54
N LEU A 255 -11.94 -0.37 32.92
CA LEU A 255 -11.71 -1.69 33.50
C LEU A 255 -10.99 -1.60 34.85
N ARG A 256 -10.05 -0.67 35.03
CA ARG A 256 -9.35 -0.45 36.31
C ARG A 256 -10.30 0.08 37.40
N LEU A 257 -11.39 0.76 37.05
CA LEU A 257 -12.38 1.25 38.04
C LEU A 257 -13.32 0.16 38.53
N VAL A 258 -13.51 -0.89 37.70
CA VAL A 258 -14.44 -1.99 38.01
C VAL A 258 -13.78 -3.06 38.87
N PHE A 259 -12.47 -3.26 38.77
CA PHE A 259 -11.78 -4.33 39.48
C PHE A 259 -11.17 -3.86 40.81
N PRO A 260 -11.26 -4.67 41.92
CA PRO A 260 -10.64 -4.35 43.19
C PRO A 260 -9.12 -4.12 43.12
N ALA A 261 -8.58 -3.29 43.99
CA ALA A 261 -7.18 -2.90 43.97
C ALA A 261 -6.19 -4.09 44.00
N GLN A 262 -6.56 -5.18 44.66
CA GLN A 262 -5.73 -6.41 44.73
C GLN A 262 -5.61 -7.15 43.41
N THR A 263 -6.64 -7.08 42.55
CA THR A 263 -6.63 -7.72 41.21
C THR A 263 -6.22 -6.76 40.11
N GLN A 264 -6.15 -5.45 40.37
CA GLN A 264 -5.80 -4.41 39.37
C GLN A 264 -4.44 -4.64 38.72
N LEU A 265 -3.44 -5.13 39.47
CA LEU A 265 -2.09 -5.38 38.94
C LEU A 265 -2.11 -6.48 37.88
N TRP A 266 -2.79 -7.61 38.17
CA TRP A 266 -2.91 -8.74 37.24
C TRP A 266 -3.76 -8.41 36.03
N VAL A 267 -4.91 -7.75 36.25
CA VAL A 267 -5.82 -7.32 35.16
C VAL A 267 -5.14 -6.28 34.27
N SER A 268 -4.48 -5.28 34.87
CA SER A 268 -3.76 -4.27 34.08
C SER A 268 -2.56 -4.87 33.33
N GLY A 269 -1.87 -5.84 33.94
CA GLY A 269 -0.78 -6.58 33.27
C GLY A 269 -1.28 -7.42 32.10
N ALA A 270 -2.37 -8.15 32.28
CA ALA A 270 -2.98 -8.93 31.20
C ALA A 270 -3.51 -8.03 30.06
N VAL A 271 -4.22 -6.96 30.39
CA VAL A 271 -4.70 -6.00 29.38
C VAL A 271 -3.54 -5.30 28.65
N PHE A 272 -2.50 -4.90 29.39
CA PHE A 272 -1.29 -4.34 28.77
C PHE A 272 -0.58 -5.36 27.87
N GLY A 273 -0.50 -6.62 28.30
CA GLY A 273 0.08 -7.72 27.52
C GLY A 273 -0.69 -7.96 26.20
N VAL A 274 -2.03 -8.00 26.27
CA VAL A 274 -2.88 -8.12 25.06
C VAL A 274 -2.72 -6.90 24.16
N TYR A 275 -2.73 -5.69 24.70
CA TYR A 275 -2.51 -4.47 23.93
C TYR A 275 -1.13 -4.45 23.28
N MET A 276 -0.08 -4.78 24.04
CA MET A 276 1.28 -4.82 23.49
C MET A 276 1.44 -5.92 22.44
N GLY A 277 0.84 -7.10 22.67
CA GLY A 277 0.79 -8.18 21.69
C GLY A 277 0.09 -7.74 20.39
N PHE A 278 -1.03 -7.01 20.51
CA PHE A 278 -1.71 -6.44 19.35
C PHE A 278 -0.84 -5.42 18.61
N VAL A 279 -0.21 -4.47 19.32
CA VAL A 279 0.72 -3.50 18.72
C VAL A 279 1.88 -4.19 18.04
N LEU A 280 2.50 -5.19 18.67
CA LEU A 280 3.58 -5.98 18.06
C LEU A 280 3.11 -6.70 16.80
N LEU A 281 1.91 -7.30 16.84
CA LEU A 281 1.34 -7.97 15.67
C LEU A 281 1.09 -6.99 14.52
N THR A 282 0.62 -5.77 14.78
CA THR A 282 0.41 -4.78 13.69
C THR A 282 1.69 -4.42 12.95
N TRP A 283 2.86 -4.47 13.64
CA TRP A 283 4.17 -4.18 13.03
C TRP A 283 4.87 -5.40 12.45
N LEU A 284 4.65 -6.57 13.04
CA LEU A 284 5.43 -7.78 12.72
C LEU A 284 4.65 -8.81 11.91
N ALA A 285 3.32 -8.67 11.80
CA ALA A 285 2.52 -9.70 11.16
C ALA A 285 2.94 -9.98 9.72
N ASP A 286 3.03 -8.95 8.89
CA ASP A 286 3.39 -9.13 7.49
C ASP A 286 4.72 -9.85 7.31
N PRO A 287 5.85 -9.38 7.86
CA PRO A 287 7.10 -10.09 7.68
C PRO A 287 7.14 -11.44 8.42
N LEU A 288 6.39 -11.62 9.52
CA LEU A 288 6.28 -12.89 10.22
C LEU A 288 5.52 -13.93 9.40
N PHE A 289 4.35 -13.57 8.86
CA PHE A 289 3.58 -14.48 8.02
C PHE A 289 4.24 -14.70 6.66
N ASN A 290 4.95 -13.71 6.11
CA ASN A 290 5.80 -13.91 4.94
C ASN A 290 6.91 -14.95 5.23
N LEU A 291 7.52 -14.94 6.42
CA LEU A 291 8.47 -15.97 6.84
C LEU A 291 7.80 -17.35 6.89
N VAL A 292 6.60 -17.45 7.46
CA VAL A 292 5.82 -18.70 7.51
C VAL A 292 5.45 -19.20 6.11
N LEU A 293 5.05 -18.31 5.21
CA LEU A 293 4.70 -18.67 3.83
C LEU A 293 5.88 -19.26 3.04
N ARG A 294 7.12 -18.96 3.40
CA ARG A 294 8.31 -19.54 2.75
C ARG A 294 8.46 -21.05 2.95
N PHE A 295 7.84 -21.60 3.99
CA PHE A 295 7.77 -23.06 4.19
C PHE A 295 6.75 -23.72 3.23
N ASN A 296 5.90 -22.93 2.56
CA ASN A 296 4.98 -23.40 1.54
C ASN A 296 5.55 -23.12 0.14
N ARG A 297 5.51 -24.13 -0.76
CA ARG A 297 6.02 -24.01 -2.13
C ARG A 297 5.36 -22.86 -2.91
N TYR A 298 4.05 -22.72 -2.82
CA TYR A 298 3.31 -21.65 -3.50
C TYR A 298 3.55 -20.27 -2.86
N GLY A 299 3.60 -20.23 -1.53
CA GLY A 299 3.87 -18.98 -0.80
C GLY A 299 5.23 -18.40 -1.11
N ARG A 300 6.26 -19.26 -1.28
CA ARG A 300 7.62 -18.80 -1.64
C ARG A 300 7.70 -18.14 -3.02
N LEU A 301 6.91 -18.60 -3.98
CA LEU A 301 6.88 -18.05 -5.34
C LEU A 301 6.04 -16.77 -5.45
N ALA A 302 5.06 -16.61 -4.57
CA ALA A 302 4.18 -15.44 -4.56
C ALA A 302 4.81 -14.20 -3.88
N LEU A 303 5.82 -14.39 -3.02
CA LEU A 303 6.47 -13.30 -2.30
C LEU A 303 7.36 -12.46 -3.20
N SER A 304 7.22 -11.13 -3.10
CA SER A 304 8.13 -10.20 -3.78
C SER A 304 9.56 -10.28 -3.20
N PRO A 305 10.59 -9.84 -3.96
CA PRO A 305 11.97 -9.77 -3.45
C PRO A 305 12.07 -8.95 -2.15
N GLN A 306 11.33 -7.86 -2.04
CA GLN A 306 11.31 -7.00 -0.83
C GLN A 306 10.70 -7.72 0.37
N GLN A 307 9.57 -8.42 0.19
CA GLN A 307 8.92 -9.21 1.23
C GLN A 307 9.83 -10.35 1.70
N THR A 308 10.59 -10.94 0.78
CA THR A 308 11.58 -11.98 1.10
C THR A 308 12.72 -11.42 1.95
N VAL A 309 13.28 -10.25 1.59
CA VAL A 309 14.34 -9.58 2.36
C VAL A 309 13.84 -9.17 3.76
N ALA A 310 12.65 -8.55 3.84
CA ALA A 310 12.05 -8.17 5.12
C ALA A 310 11.87 -9.37 6.07
N SER A 311 11.36 -10.50 5.54
CA SER A 311 11.19 -11.73 6.33
C SER A 311 12.52 -12.36 6.76
N ASN A 312 13.60 -12.23 5.95
CA ASN A 312 14.94 -12.67 6.33
C ASN A 312 15.48 -11.88 7.53
N TRP A 313 15.36 -10.55 7.47
CA TRP A 313 15.79 -9.68 8.57
C TRP A 313 15.03 -9.98 9.86
N LEU A 314 13.71 -10.12 9.78
CA LEU A 314 12.90 -10.49 10.93
C LEU A 314 13.31 -11.86 11.48
N GLY A 315 13.41 -12.88 10.63
CA GLY A 315 13.80 -14.23 11.04
C GLY A 315 15.18 -14.27 11.72
N GLY A 316 16.16 -13.55 11.15
CA GLY A 316 17.49 -13.41 11.70
C GLY A 316 17.48 -12.72 13.08
N LEU A 317 16.78 -11.60 13.20
CA LEU A 317 16.67 -10.87 14.47
C LEU A 317 15.95 -11.69 15.56
N LEU A 318 14.90 -12.42 15.20
CA LEU A 318 14.21 -13.32 16.13
C LEU A 318 15.12 -14.47 16.57
N ALA A 319 15.84 -15.10 15.65
CA ALA A 319 16.75 -16.20 15.96
C ALA A 319 17.89 -15.72 16.89
N VAL A 320 18.58 -14.65 16.52
CA VAL A 320 19.66 -14.06 17.36
C VAL A 320 19.09 -13.59 18.70
N GLY A 321 17.93 -12.92 18.67
CA GLY A 321 17.29 -12.40 19.89
C GLY A 321 16.93 -13.49 20.89
N LEU A 322 16.29 -14.56 20.42
CA LEU A 322 15.90 -15.69 21.28
C LEU A 322 17.10 -16.48 21.75
N LEU A 323 18.02 -16.85 20.85
CA LEU A 323 19.21 -17.61 21.23
C LEU A 323 20.09 -16.84 22.21
N ALA A 324 20.35 -15.57 21.98
CA ALA A 324 21.17 -14.75 22.89
C ALA A 324 20.45 -14.49 24.21
N SER A 325 19.13 -14.31 24.24
CA SER A 325 18.38 -14.14 25.50
C SER A 325 18.38 -15.42 26.32
N ILE A 326 18.12 -16.57 25.70
CA ILE A 326 18.09 -17.87 26.41
C ILE A 326 19.48 -18.21 26.93
N SER A 327 20.52 -18.15 26.09
CA SER A 327 21.91 -18.46 26.52
C SER A 327 22.45 -17.45 27.52
N GLY A 328 22.11 -16.15 27.39
CA GLY A 328 22.47 -15.11 28.34
C GLY A 328 21.83 -15.33 29.71
N ALA A 329 20.56 -15.77 29.75
CA ALA A 329 19.90 -16.13 31.00
C ALA A 329 20.47 -17.42 31.62
N MET A 330 20.71 -18.45 30.82
CA MET A 330 21.28 -19.73 31.32
C MET A 330 22.69 -19.57 31.83
N LEU A 331 23.53 -18.78 31.16
CA LEU A 331 24.92 -18.55 31.50
C LEU A 331 25.12 -17.37 32.46
N THR A 332 24.05 -16.68 32.87
CA THR A 332 24.06 -15.45 33.67
C THR A 332 24.93 -14.33 33.10
N LEU A 333 25.07 -14.31 31.74
CA LEU A 333 25.88 -13.35 31.02
C LEU A 333 25.01 -12.14 30.59
N TRP A 334 25.02 -11.07 31.42
CA TRP A 334 24.21 -9.85 31.20
C TRP A 334 24.41 -9.17 29.83
N PRO A 335 25.65 -9.08 29.26
CA PRO A 335 25.83 -8.51 27.93
C PRO A 335 25.13 -9.33 26.82
N LEU A 336 25.16 -10.65 26.95
CA LEU A 336 24.49 -11.55 25.97
C LEU A 336 22.98 -11.47 26.08
N LEU A 337 22.44 -11.38 27.30
CA LEU A 337 21.02 -11.13 27.53
C LEU A 337 20.61 -9.77 26.93
N GLY A 338 21.42 -8.73 27.15
CA GLY A 338 21.21 -7.40 26.59
C GLY A 338 21.19 -7.41 25.05
N LEU A 339 22.11 -8.16 24.42
CA LEU A 339 22.13 -8.35 22.96
C LEU A 339 20.85 -9.01 22.46
N GLY A 340 20.36 -10.04 23.17
CA GLY A 340 19.10 -10.70 22.83
C GLY A 340 17.91 -9.77 22.90
N VAL A 341 17.78 -9.01 23.99
CA VAL A 341 16.70 -8.01 24.15
C VAL A 341 16.77 -6.93 23.07
N MET A 342 17.98 -6.44 22.77
CA MET A 342 18.20 -5.44 21.74
C MET A 342 17.81 -5.97 20.35
N ALA A 343 18.21 -7.20 20.00
CA ALA A 343 17.85 -7.81 18.72
C ALA A 343 16.32 -7.96 18.57
N LEU A 344 15.63 -8.36 19.65
CA LEU A 344 14.16 -8.41 19.66
C LEU A 344 13.53 -7.01 19.52
N ALA A 345 14.07 -6.00 20.20
CA ALA A 345 13.60 -4.63 20.08
C ALA A 345 13.79 -4.08 18.66
N MET A 346 14.87 -4.44 17.98
CA MET A 346 15.15 -4.03 16.60
C MET A 346 14.21 -4.64 15.55
N THR A 347 13.41 -5.65 15.90
CA THR A 347 12.44 -6.24 14.98
C THR A 347 11.43 -5.20 14.45
N ILE A 348 10.97 -4.26 15.29
CA ILE A 348 10.02 -3.20 14.91
C ILE A 348 10.66 -2.17 13.96
N PRO A 349 11.79 -1.52 14.31
CA PRO A 349 12.43 -0.55 13.40
C PRO A 349 12.78 -1.14 12.03
N VAL A 350 13.34 -2.34 12.02
CA VAL A 350 13.72 -3.00 10.77
C VAL A 350 12.48 -3.36 9.94
N SER A 351 11.46 -3.99 10.53
CA SER A 351 10.21 -4.30 9.82
C SER A 351 9.51 -3.04 9.30
N GLY A 352 9.44 -1.98 10.11
CA GLY A 352 8.83 -0.71 9.74
C GLY A 352 9.52 -0.04 8.54
N SER A 353 10.84 -0.18 8.39
CA SER A 353 11.56 0.38 7.24
C SER A 353 11.14 -0.24 5.90
N PHE A 354 10.70 -1.51 5.89
CA PHE A 354 10.21 -2.19 4.68
C PHE A 354 8.74 -1.90 4.37
N MET A 355 7.99 -1.33 5.31
CA MET A 355 6.58 -0.99 5.12
C MET A 355 6.35 0.37 4.42
N ALA A 356 7.38 1.21 4.32
CA ALA A 356 7.29 2.50 3.64
C ALA A 356 7.04 2.33 2.13
N THR A 357 6.14 3.15 1.57
CA THR A 357 5.72 3.06 0.15
C THR A 357 6.72 3.69 -0.79
N ASP A 358 7.33 4.80 -0.40
CA ASP A 358 8.28 5.55 -1.22
C ASP A 358 9.74 5.25 -0.83
N ASP A 359 10.61 5.27 -1.82
CA ASP A 359 12.03 4.94 -1.64
C ASP A 359 12.75 5.89 -0.68
N ARG A 360 12.35 7.17 -0.63
CA ARG A 360 12.97 8.15 0.29
C ARG A 360 12.64 7.82 1.75
N SER A 361 11.37 7.57 2.05
CA SER A 361 10.93 7.17 3.39
C SER A 361 11.56 5.85 3.80
N ARG A 362 11.69 4.89 2.88
CA ARG A 362 12.35 3.62 3.12
C ARG A 362 13.84 3.78 3.47
N GLN A 363 14.57 4.59 2.70
CA GLN A 363 15.97 4.89 2.95
C GLN A 363 16.15 5.61 4.29
N PHE A 364 15.30 6.60 4.58
CA PHE A 364 15.32 7.33 5.85
C PHE A 364 15.09 6.41 7.05
N LEU A 365 14.03 5.59 7.03
CA LEU A 365 13.73 4.66 8.11
C LEU A 365 14.80 3.55 8.24
N GLY A 366 15.37 3.11 7.13
CA GLY A 366 16.48 2.17 7.11
C GLY A 366 17.74 2.76 7.77
N LEU A 367 18.11 4.00 7.44
CA LEU A 367 19.21 4.70 8.07
C LEU A 367 18.96 4.93 9.55
N TYR A 368 17.74 5.33 9.92
CA TYR A 368 17.34 5.50 11.32
C TYR A 368 17.49 4.19 12.11
N SER A 369 17.04 3.06 11.54
CA SER A 369 17.17 1.73 12.13
C SER A 369 18.65 1.33 12.30
N ALA A 370 19.50 1.64 11.32
CA ALA A 370 20.95 1.40 11.41
C ALA A 370 21.61 2.23 12.53
N MET A 371 21.23 3.51 12.67
CA MET A 371 21.71 4.36 13.76
C MET A 371 21.28 3.83 15.13
N LEU A 372 20.04 3.36 15.26
CA LEU A 372 19.57 2.71 16.50
C LEU A 372 20.39 1.46 16.81
N ALA A 373 20.63 0.60 15.83
CA ALA A 373 21.45 -0.61 16.03
C ALA A 373 22.86 -0.27 16.48
N LEU A 374 23.50 0.74 15.89
CA LEU A 374 24.83 1.24 16.29
C LEU A 374 24.80 1.79 17.72
N THR A 375 23.83 2.64 18.05
CA THR A 375 23.72 3.26 19.39
C THR A 375 23.52 2.19 20.48
N GLY A 376 22.62 1.25 20.26
CA GLY A 376 22.37 0.15 21.18
C GLY A 376 23.56 -0.80 21.28
N GLY A 377 24.20 -1.15 20.16
CA GLY A 377 25.40 -2.00 20.13
C GLY A 377 26.59 -1.38 20.87
N LEU A 378 26.85 -0.10 20.65
CA LEU A 378 27.89 0.65 21.38
C LEU A 378 27.54 0.72 22.87
N GLY A 379 26.28 0.93 23.24
CA GLY A 379 25.83 0.92 24.63
C GLY A 379 26.12 -0.42 25.34
N LEU A 380 25.83 -1.55 24.66
CA LEU A 380 26.12 -2.87 25.18
C LEU A 380 27.66 -3.16 25.26
N ALA A 381 28.42 -2.70 24.25
CA ALA A 381 29.87 -2.82 24.26
C ALA A 381 30.49 -2.03 25.44
N CYS A 382 30.03 -0.79 25.65
CA CYS A 382 30.47 0.02 26.82
C CYS A 382 30.07 -0.63 28.13
N LEU A 383 28.91 -1.27 28.21
CA LEU A 383 28.49 -2.03 29.40
C LEU A 383 29.44 -3.22 29.67
N ALA A 384 29.82 -3.97 28.63
CA ALA A 384 30.74 -5.08 28.71
C ALA A 384 32.17 -4.63 29.14
N LEU A 385 32.58 -3.43 28.69
CA LEU A 385 33.86 -2.81 29.08
C LEU A 385 33.80 -2.09 30.43
N LYS A 386 32.67 -2.19 31.16
CA LYS A 386 32.42 -1.54 32.46
C LYS A 386 32.44 0.01 32.43
N TRP A 387 32.23 0.63 31.26
CA TRP A 387 32.05 2.08 31.11
C TRP A 387 30.58 2.45 31.40
N SER A 388 30.20 2.32 32.67
CA SER A 388 28.78 2.36 33.09
C SER A 388 28.07 3.66 32.75
N SER A 389 28.72 4.83 32.88
CA SER A 389 28.11 6.12 32.61
C SER A 389 27.79 6.29 31.10
N LEU A 390 28.78 5.95 30.24
CA LEU A 390 28.60 6.05 28.78
C LEU A 390 27.59 4.99 28.28
N ALA A 391 27.65 3.79 28.83
CA ALA A 391 26.68 2.72 28.54
C ALA A 391 25.24 3.17 28.83
N LEU A 392 24.99 3.79 29.99
CA LEU A 392 23.69 4.27 30.40
C LEU A 392 23.17 5.35 29.44
N ILE A 393 23.99 6.32 29.06
CA ILE A 393 23.62 7.40 28.11
C ILE A 393 23.22 6.81 26.75
N LEU A 394 24.05 5.88 26.23
CA LEU A 394 23.77 5.27 24.91
C LEU A 394 22.51 4.38 24.93
N LEU A 395 22.26 3.63 25.98
CA LEU A 395 21.06 2.80 26.12
C LEU A 395 19.81 3.63 26.31
N ILE A 396 19.89 4.75 27.04
CA ILE A 396 18.78 5.72 27.12
C ILE A 396 18.54 6.35 25.73
N ALA A 397 19.59 6.76 25.03
CA ALA A 397 19.47 7.30 23.68
C ALA A 397 18.84 6.28 22.71
N PHE A 398 19.21 5.01 22.79
CA PHE A 398 18.58 3.92 22.05
C PHE A 398 17.08 3.80 22.38
N ALA A 399 16.72 3.79 23.66
CA ALA A 399 15.33 3.65 24.08
C ALA A 399 14.47 4.84 23.62
N LEU A 400 14.97 6.07 23.77
CA LEU A 400 14.28 7.27 23.29
C LEU A 400 14.17 7.30 21.77
N GLY A 401 15.24 6.93 21.07
CA GLY A 401 15.25 6.81 19.62
C GLY A 401 14.28 5.71 19.13
N TRP A 402 14.17 4.60 19.83
CA TRP A 402 13.21 3.53 19.49
C TRP A 402 11.76 4.01 19.60
N VAL A 403 11.42 4.76 20.65
CA VAL A 403 10.10 5.42 20.76
C VAL A 403 9.92 6.43 19.64
N GLY A 404 10.92 7.28 19.37
CA GLY A 404 10.91 8.27 18.29
C GLY A 404 10.70 7.63 16.91
N PHE A 405 11.29 6.45 16.66
CA PHE A 405 11.06 5.68 15.44
C PHE A 405 9.58 5.39 15.22
N SER A 406 8.89 4.90 16.26
CA SER A 406 7.46 4.56 16.16
C SER A 406 6.60 5.77 15.79
N TRP A 407 6.94 6.97 16.27
CA TRP A 407 6.27 8.20 15.90
C TRP A 407 6.57 8.62 14.46
N THR A 408 7.85 8.65 14.08
CA THR A 408 8.26 9.06 12.73
C THR A 408 7.73 8.12 11.66
N ALA A 409 7.76 6.83 11.90
CA ALA A 409 7.22 5.84 11.00
C ALA A 409 5.72 6.04 10.76
N ASN A 410 4.93 6.35 11.80
CA ASN A 410 3.49 6.61 11.67
C ASN A 410 3.13 7.91 10.94
N LEU A 411 4.05 8.86 10.82
CA LEU A 411 3.86 10.11 10.09
C LEU A 411 4.14 9.97 8.59
N LEU A 412 4.90 8.97 8.19
CA LEU A 412 5.27 8.72 6.80
C LEU A 412 4.20 7.91 6.07
N PRO A 413 4.11 8.02 4.73
CA PRO A 413 3.15 7.23 3.96
C PRO A 413 3.49 5.74 4.03
N TRP A 414 2.52 4.96 4.50
CA TRP A 414 2.63 3.51 4.65
C TRP A 414 2.06 2.78 3.45
N ARG A 415 2.67 1.65 3.12
CA ARG A 415 2.07 0.68 2.21
C ARG A 415 0.79 0.15 2.90
N LYS A 416 -0.37 0.57 2.41
CA LYS A 416 -1.65 0.02 2.84
C LYS A 416 -1.85 -1.30 2.11
N SER A 417 -1.89 -2.38 2.87
CA SER A 417 -2.44 -3.67 2.42
C SER A 417 -3.90 -3.54 2.07
#